data_a51b587a10afec8526a7fc3c36ddc64f
#
_entry.id   a51b587a10afec8526a7fc3c36ddc64f
#
_cell.length_a   1.000
_cell.length_b   1.000
_cell.length_c   1.000
_cell.angle_alpha   90.00
_cell.angle_beta   90.00
_cell.angle_gamma   90.00
#
_symmetry.space_group_name_H-M   'P 1'
#
loop_
_entity.id
_entity.type
_entity.pdbx_description
1 polymer ?
#
loop_
_entity_poly.entity_id
_entity_poly.type
_entity_poly.pdbx_seq_one_letter_code
_entity_poly.pdbx_strand_id
1 'polypeptide(L)'
;YHKRRISLESFYIQVNKFGQARPILNKWHPSSKRLTYWFPSLFTLGFVVSSLLAMLDFYWCLLLFSLYFLAAMLGAFRLTNNIIVAFLVIPAVAIQFFGYGLGFLKSTLKLAISNKSEKQLFPNLFLDPND
;
A
#
# COMPACT_ATOMS: atom_id res chain seq x y z
N TYR A 1 19.16 -22.84 -6.97
CA TYR A 1 18.95 -21.41 -7.18
C TYR A 1 17.60 -21.17 -7.86
N HIS A 2 16.66 -20.62 -7.11
CA HIS A 2 15.32 -20.34 -7.64
C HIS A 2 15.18 -18.85 -7.98
N LYS A 3 15.08 -18.56 -9.27
CA LYS A 3 14.66 -17.22 -9.70
C LYS A 3 13.15 -17.09 -9.45
N ARG A 4 12.79 -16.30 -8.47
CA ARG A 4 11.38 -15.93 -8.32
C ARG A 4 11.00 -14.96 -9.44
N ARG A 5 9.98 -15.31 -10.19
CA ARG A 5 9.34 -14.33 -11.07
C ARG A 5 8.68 -13.29 -10.20
N ILE A 6 9.24 -12.08 -10.23
CA ILE A 6 8.61 -10.94 -9.57
C ILE A 6 7.66 -10.33 -10.59
N SER A 7 6.37 -10.61 -10.45
CA SER A 7 5.32 -9.93 -11.21
C SER A 7 4.75 -8.79 -10.38
N LEU A 8 4.17 -7.79 -11.03
CA LEU A 8 3.48 -6.70 -10.34
C LEU A 8 2.31 -7.22 -9.51
N GLU A 9 1.64 -8.26 -10.00
CA GLU A 9 0.54 -8.91 -9.29
C GLU A 9 1.03 -9.55 -7.99
N SER A 10 2.11 -10.32 -8.03
CA SER A 10 2.70 -10.95 -6.84
C SER A 10 3.16 -9.89 -5.84
N PHE A 11 3.74 -8.81 -6.32
CA PHE A 11 4.16 -7.69 -5.49
C PHE A 11 2.96 -7.05 -4.79
N TYR A 12 1.87 -6.79 -5.52
CA TYR A 12 0.65 -6.25 -4.95
C TYR A 12 0.09 -7.15 -3.85
N ILE A 13 -0.01 -8.47 -4.11
CA ILE A 13 -0.53 -9.43 -3.14
C ILE A 13 0.32 -9.41 -1.86
N GLN A 14 1.63 -9.40 -2.00
CA GLN A 14 2.55 -9.37 -0.87
C GLN A 14 2.40 -8.09 -0.05
N VAL A 15 2.39 -6.95 -0.71
CA VAL A 15 2.24 -5.64 -0.04
C VAL A 15 0.87 -5.52 0.64
N ASN A 16 -0.18 -6.02 -0.01
CA ASN A 16 -1.53 -6.02 0.57
C ASN A 16 -1.60 -6.86 1.85
N LYS A 17 -0.96 -8.04 1.84
CA LYS A 17 -0.88 -8.90 3.02
C LYS A 17 -0.13 -8.22 4.17
N PHE A 18 0.96 -7.54 3.89
CA PHE A 18 1.68 -6.78 4.90
C PHE A 18 0.80 -5.66 5.48
N GLY A 19 0.06 -4.97 4.64
CA GLY A 19 -0.91 -3.96 5.08
C GLY A 19 -1.99 -4.55 5.98
N GLN A 20 -2.52 -5.71 5.62
CA GLN A 20 -3.53 -6.40 6.43
C GLN A 20 -2.97 -6.87 7.79
N ALA A 21 -1.72 -7.32 7.81
CA ALA A 21 -1.10 -7.83 9.04
C ALA A 21 -0.76 -6.70 10.03
N ARG A 22 -0.52 -5.47 9.57
CA ARG A 22 -0.05 -4.40 10.44
C ARG A 22 -1.03 -4.02 11.55
N PRO A 23 -2.35 -3.85 11.31
CA PRO A 23 -3.30 -3.58 12.39
C PRO A 23 -3.37 -4.70 13.41
N ILE A 24 -3.23 -5.96 12.97
CA ILE A 24 -3.19 -7.12 13.87
C ILE A 24 -1.98 -7.04 14.79
N LEU A 25 -0.80 -6.74 14.24
CA LEU A 25 0.42 -6.57 15.02
C LEU A 25 0.32 -5.38 15.97
N ASN A 26 -0.31 -4.30 15.55
CA ASN A 26 -0.54 -3.14 16.44
C ASN A 26 -1.45 -3.50 17.61
N LYS A 27 -2.45 -4.37 17.38
CA LYS A 27 -3.33 -4.84 18.45
C LYS A 27 -2.60 -5.72 19.45
N TRP A 28 -1.74 -6.63 18.96
CA TRP A 28 -0.96 -7.53 19.82
C TRP A 28 0.19 -6.83 20.52
N HIS A 29 0.77 -5.82 19.89
CA HIS A 29 1.92 -5.08 20.39
C HIS A 29 1.64 -3.57 20.35
N PRO A 30 0.84 -3.03 21.29
CA PRO A 30 0.45 -1.61 21.26
C PRO A 30 1.63 -0.65 21.26
N SER A 31 2.77 -1.05 21.83
CA SER A 31 3.99 -0.22 21.87
C SER A 31 4.61 -0.01 20.49
N SER A 32 4.25 -0.85 19.49
CA SER A 32 4.77 -0.74 18.14
C SER A 32 3.92 0.16 17.24
N LYS A 33 2.81 0.72 17.75
CA LYS A 33 1.96 1.62 16.97
C LYS A 33 2.71 2.89 16.59
N ARG A 34 2.64 3.26 15.31
CA ARG A 34 3.22 4.49 14.79
C ARG A 34 2.25 5.15 13.81
N LEU A 35 2.18 6.47 13.85
CA LEU A 35 1.34 7.22 12.91
C LEU A 35 1.76 7.01 11.46
N THR A 36 3.05 6.72 11.22
CA THR A 36 3.57 6.49 9.87
C THR A 36 2.94 5.28 9.19
N TYR A 37 2.39 4.32 9.94
CA TYR A 37 1.69 3.17 9.36
C TYR A 37 0.36 3.56 8.68
N TRP A 38 -0.21 4.70 9.06
CA TRP A 38 -1.41 5.24 8.45
C TRP A 38 -1.14 5.99 7.14
N PHE A 39 0.11 6.33 6.88
CA PHE A 39 0.46 7.17 5.73
C PHE A 39 0.01 6.56 4.40
N PRO A 40 0.25 5.26 4.10
CA PRO A 40 -0.23 4.68 2.84
C PRO A 40 -1.76 4.74 2.70
N SER A 41 -2.49 4.54 3.79
CA SER A 41 -3.96 4.64 3.79
C SER A 41 -4.42 6.07 3.54
N LEU A 42 -3.79 7.04 4.19
CA LEU A 42 -4.08 8.47 3.98
C LEU A 42 -3.75 8.89 2.55
N PHE A 43 -2.65 8.38 2.00
CA PHE A 43 -2.27 8.63 0.61
C PHE A 43 -3.34 8.09 -0.34
N THR A 44 -3.79 6.85 -0.11
CA THR A 44 -4.84 6.22 -0.93
C THR A 44 -6.14 6.98 -0.86
N LEU A 45 -6.61 7.35 0.35
CA LEU A 45 -7.83 8.11 0.54
C LEU A 45 -7.72 9.50 -0.09
N GLY A 46 -6.59 10.16 0.10
CA GLY A 46 -6.33 11.48 -0.50
C GLY A 46 -6.35 11.42 -2.02
N PHE A 47 -5.80 10.35 -2.61
CA PHE A 47 -5.82 10.17 -4.05
C PHE A 47 -7.25 9.98 -4.57
N VAL A 48 -8.06 9.16 -3.88
CA VAL A 48 -9.47 8.94 -4.27
C VAL A 48 -10.24 10.26 -4.19
N VAL A 49 -10.09 11.00 -3.08
CA VAL A 49 -10.77 12.30 -2.90
C VAL A 49 -10.31 13.29 -3.97
N SER A 50 -9.01 13.34 -4.26
CA SER A 50 -8.47 14.23 -5.30
C SER A 50 -9.01 13.89 -6.68
N SER A 51 -9.19 12.60 -6.98
CA SER A 51 -9.78 12.16 -8.24
C SER A 51 -11.25 12.59 -8.35
N LEU A 52 -12.01 12.48 -7.25
CA LEU A 52 -13.40 12.93 -7.22
C LEU A 52 -13.49 14.46 -7.38
N LEU A 53 -12.60 15.20 -6.74
CA LEU A 53 -12.54 16.66 -6.88
C LEU A 53 -12.17 17.07 -8.30
N ALA A 54 -11.32 16.31 -8.99
CA ALA A 54 -10.97 16.57 -10.37
C ALA A 54 -12.19 16.44 -11.30
N MET A 55 -13.12 15.55 -10.98
CA MET A 55 -14.39 15.44 -11.72
C MET A 55 -15.26 16.69 -11.57
N LEU A 56 -15.02 17.50 -10.53
CA LEU A 56 -15.70 18.78 -10.28
C LEU A 56 -14.86 19.97 -10.72
N ASP A 57 -13.92 19.75 -11.65
CA ASP A 57 -13.00 20.76 -12.20
C ASP A 57 -11.99 21.31 -11.19
N PHE A 58 -11.76 20.60 -10.07
CA PHE A 58 -10.77 21.00 -9.07
C PHE A 58 -9.55 20.07 -9.17
N TYR A 59 -8.53 20.51 -9.92
CA TYR A 59 -7.39 19.67 -10.30
C TYR A 59 -6.16 19.83 -9.40
N TRP A 60 -6.13 20.79 -8.49
CA TRP A 60 -4.94 21.16 -7.73
C TRP A 60 -4.41 20.01 -6.87
N CYS A 61 -5.30 19.27 -6.23
CA CYS A 61 -4.91 18.14 -5.39
C CYS A 61 -4.30 17.02 -6.21
N LEU A 62 -4.90 16.74 -7.37
CA LEU A 62 -4.40 15.70 -8.26
C LEU A 62 -3.04 16.08 -8.83
N LEU A 63 -2.80 17.37 -9.09
CA LEU A 63 -1.50 17.86 -9.52
C LEU A 63 -0.41 17.57 -8.50
N LEU A 64 -0.68 17.68 -7.21
CA LEU A 64 0.28 17.37 -6.15
C LEU A 64 0.71 15.90 -6.21
N PHE A 65 -0.24 14.97 -6.42
CA PHE A 65 0.09 13.55 -6.60
C PHE A 65 0.93 13.31 -7.84
N SER A 66 0.61 14.00 -8.95
CA SER A 66 1.38 13.91 -10.18
C SER A 66 2.83 14.37 -9.98
N LEU A 67 3.02 15.47 -9.25
CA LEU A 67 4.35 15.97 -8.91
C LEU A 67 5.12 15.00 -8.04
N TYR A 68 4.46 14.32 -7.11
CA TYR A 68 5.08 13.30 -6.28
C TYR A 68 5.62 12.14 -7.14
N PHE A 69 4.78 11.62 -8.04
CA PHE A 69 5.20 10.53 -8.93
C PHE A 69 6.33 10.96 -9.85
N LEU A 70 6.28 12.18 -10.37
CA LEU A 70 7.35 12.72 -11.19
C LEU A 70 8.66 12.83 -10.40
N ALA A 71 8.61 13.30 -9.17
CA ALA A 71 9.79 13.40 -8.31
C ALA A 71 10.38 12.01 -8.02
N ALA A 72 9.55 11.00 -7.78
CA ALA A 72 10.00 9.62 -7.59
C ALA A 72 10.68 9.09 -8.84
N MET A 73 10.11 9.35 -10.01
CA MET A 73 10.68 8.93 -11.29
C MET A 73 12.04 9.59 -11.54
N LEU A 74 12.15 10.90 -11.33
CA LEU A 74 13.40 11.62 -11.51
C LEU A 74 14.47 11.16 -10.52
N GLY A 75 14.10 10.90 -9.26
CA GLY A 75 15.00 10.36 -8.27
C GLY A 75 15.56 9.00 -8.67
N ALA A 76 14.69 8.10 -9.13
CA ALA A 76 15.10 6.79 -9.62
C ALA A 76 16.02 6.90 -10.83
N PHE A 77 15.74 7.81 -11.76
CA PHE A 77 16.60 8.04 -12.92
C PHE A 77 17.98 8.52 -12.50
N ARG A 78 18.07 9.46 -11.56
CA ARG A 78 19.35 9.97 -11.06
C ARG A 78 20.20 8.89 -10.40
N LEU A 79 19.57 7.99 -9.66
CA LEU A 79 20.27 6.92 -8.94
C LEU A 79 20.74 5.80 -9.86
N THR A 80 19.99 5.48 -10.91
CA THR A 80 20.23 4.29 -11.73
C THR A 80 20.72 4.61 -13.14
N ASN A 81 20.57 5.86 -13.61
CA ASN A 81 20.80 6.27 -15.00
C ASN A 81 20.06 5.38 -16.01
N ASN A 82 18.92 4.80 -15.62
CA ASN A 82 18.16 3.88 -16.44
C ASN A 82 16.72 4.39 -16.55
N ILE A 83 16.31 4.73 -17.77
CA ILE A 83 14.97 5.26 -18.05
C ILE A 83 13.89 4.22 -17.80
N ILE A 84 14.19 2.94 -18.03
CA ILE A 84 13.23 1.84 -17.79
C ILE A 84 12.93 1.73 -16.31
N VAL A 85 13.95 1.80 -15.46
CA VAL A 85 13.78 1.77 -14.00
C VAL A 85 12.98 2.99 -13.54
N ALA A 86 13.25 4.17 -14.12
CA ALA A 86 12.52 5.38 -13.80
C ALA A 86 11.01 5.23 -14.05
N PHE A 87 10.62 4.63 -15.19
CA PHE A 87 9.21 4.39 -15.49
C PHE A 87 8.60 3.30 -14.62
N LEU A 88 9.36 2.26 -14.26
CA LEU A 88 8.86 1.17 -13.42
C LEU A 88 8.59 1.61 -11.98
N VAL A 89 9.21 2.70 -11.52
CA VAL A 89 8.95 3.25 -10.19
C VAL A 89 7.49 3.69 -10.04
N ILE A 90 6.86 4.18 -11.10
CA ILE A 90 5.47 4.64 -11.04
C ILE A 90 4.52 3.53 -10.61
N PRO A 91 4.45 2.37 -11.31
CA PRO A 91 3.58 1.28 -10.85
C PRO A 91 4.04 0.68 -9.52
N ALA A 92 5.34 0.62 -9.25
CA ALA A 92 5.85 0.09 -7.99
C ALA A 92 5.40 0.94 -6.80
N VAL A 93 5.52 2.27 -6.88
CA VAL A 93 5.08 3.19 -5.83
C VAL A 93 3.56 3.13 -5.67
N ALA A 94 2.82 3.10 -6.78
CA ALA A 94 1.37 2.99 -6.74
C ALA A 94 0.93 1.71 -6.03
N ILE A 95 1.53 0.57 -6.38
CA ILE A 95 1.22 -0.71 -5.73
C ILE A 95 1.55 -0.66 -4.24
N GLN A 96 2.69 -0.09 -3.88
CA GLN A 96 3.11 0.00 -2.48
C GLN A 96 2.09 0.81 -1.65
N PHE A 97 1.72 2.00 -2.11
CA PHE A 97 0.79 2.83 -1.35
C PHE A 97 -0.64 2.29 -1.39
N PHE A 98 -1.15 1.96 -2.57
CA PHE A 98 -2.53 1.52 -2.69
C PHE A 98 -2.73 0.11 -2.14
N GLY A 99 -1.81 -0.80 -2.42
CA GLY A 99 -1.88 -2.16 -1.90
C GLY A 99 -1.82 -2.20 -0.39
N TYR A 100 -0.81 -1.58 0.20
CA TYR A 100 -0.65 -1.51 1.65
C TYR A 100 -1.79 -0.72 2.29
N GLY A 101 -2.13 0.44 1.75
CA GLY A 101 -3.18 1.29 2.28
C GLY A 101 -4.53 0.61 2.31
N LEU A 102 -4.91 -0.07 1.22
CA LEU A 102 -6.17 -0.80 1.15
C LEU A 102 -6.17 -1.98 2.12
N GLY A 103 -5.06 -2.73 2.21
CA GLY A 103 -4.93 -3.84 3.15
C GLY A 103 -5.06 -3.37 4.60
N PHE A 104 -4.37 -2.28 4.95
CA PHE A 104 -4.41 -1.69 6.28
C PHE A 104 -5.83 -1.24 6.64
N LEU A 105 -6.50 -0.53 5.74
CA LEU A 105 -7.88 -0.06 5.97
C LEU A 105 -8.84 -1.23 6.13
N LYS A 106 -8.73 -2.24 5.28
CA LYS A 106 -9.57 -3.43 5.33
C LYS A 106 -9.45 -4.13 6.68
N SER A 107 -8.22 -4.37 7.14
CA SER A 107 -7.97 -5.00 8.43
C SER A 107 -8.45 -4.16 9.59
N THR A 108 -8.19 -2.86 9.56
CA THR A 108 -8.60 -1.94 10.62
C THR A 108 -10.12 -1.94 10.77
N LEU A 109 -10.84 -1.87 9.65
CA LEU A 109 -12.31 -1.89 9.67
C LEU A 109 -12.84 -3.22 10.17
N LYS A 110 -12.28 -4.34 9.72
CA LYS A 110 -12.73 -5.67 10.16
C LYS A 110 -12.51 -5.87 11.67
N LEU A 111 -11.36 -5.46 12.18
CA LEU A 111 -11.05 -5.57 13.60
C LEU A 111 -11.91 -4.65 14.45
N ALA A 112 -12.29 -3.47 13.93
CA ALA A 112 -13.12 -2.51 14.64
C ALA A 112 -14.59 -2.95 14.70
N ILE A 113 -15.10 -3.57 13.64
CA ILE A 113 -16.52 -3.90 13.50
C ILE A 113 -16.83 -5.28 14.06
N SER A 114 -15.90 -6.23 13.94
CA SER A 114 -16.13 -7.63 14.29
C SER A 114 -15.49 -8.01 15.61
N ASN A 115 -16.20 -8.82 16.41
CA ASN A 115 -15.69 -9.41 17.65
C ASN A 115 -14.98 -10.75 17.43
N LYS A 116 -14.85 -11.20 16.18
CA LYS A 116 -14.16 -12.45 15.85
C LYS A 116 -12.66 -12.29 16.04
N SER A 117 -11.98 -13.40 16.31
CA SER A 117 -10.52 -13.40 16.45
C SER A 117 -9.85 -13.10 15.10
N GLU A 118 -8.62 -12.61 15.15
CA GLU A 118 -7.83 -12.29 13.95
C GLU A 118 -7.68 -13.52 13.04
N LYS A 119 -7.51 -14.71 13.63
CA LYS A 119 -7.38 -15.96 12.88
C LYS A 119 -8.66 -16.31 12.11
N GLN A 120 -9.82 -15.96 12.66
CA GLN A 120 -11.10 -16.19 12.00
C GLN A 120 -11.36 -15.17 10.88
N LEU A 121 -10.94 -13.92 11.06
CA LEU A 121 -11.12 -12.84 10.09
C LEU A 121 -10.15 -12.96 8.92
N PHE A 122 -8.93 -13.41 9.18
CA PHE A 122 -7.85 -13.44 8.21
C PHE A 122 -7.16 -14.80 8.18
N PRO A 123 -7.89 -15.87 7.83
CA PRO A 123 -7.29 -17.21 7.85
C PRO A 123 -6.07 -17.32 6.94
N ASN A 124 -6.05 -16.57 5.82
CA ASN A 124 -4.95 -16.61 4.86
C ASN A 124 -3.63 -16.07 5.41
N LEU A 125 -3.67 -15.23 6.45
CA LEU A 125 -2.46 -14.69 7.07
C LEU A 125 -1.84 -15.65 8.08
N PHE A 126 -2.59 -16.63 8.56
CA PHE A 126 -2.17 -17.56 9.59
C PHE A 126 -2.01 -19.00 9.10
N LEU A 127 -2.26 -19.24 7.82
CA LEU A 127 -2.03 -20.55 7.23
C LEU A 127 -0.54 -20.78 7.03
N ASP A 128 -0.07 -21.97 7.45
CA ASP A 128 1.30 -22.38 7.15
C ASP A 128 1.41 -22.63 5.64
N PRO A 129 2.47 -22.12 4.98
CA PRO A 129 2.68 -22.39 3.55
C PRO A 129 2.79 -23.88 3.21
N ASN A 130 3.06 -24.72 4.22
CA ASN A 130 3.19 -26.16 4.04
C ASN A 130 1.89 -26.93 4.31
N ASP A 131 0.86 -26.23 4.72
CA ASP A 131 -0.48 -26.81 4.90
C ASP A 131 -1.31 -26.66 3.59
#